data_0bb6071cfd8e18c183d2c160491247b4
#
_entry.id   0bb6071cfd8e18c183d2c160491247b4
#
_cell.length_a   1.000
_cell.length_b   1.000
_cell.length_c   1.000
_cell.angle_alpha   90.00
_cell.angle_beta   90.00
_cell.angle_gamma   90.00
#
_symmetry.space_group_name_H-M   'P 1'
#
loop_
_entity.id
_entity.type
_entity.pdbx_description
1 polymer ?
#
loop_
_entity_poly.entity_id
_entity_poly.type
_entity_poly.pdbx_seq_one_letter_code
_entity_poly.pdbx_strand_id
1 'polypeptide(L)'
;VCALMPKIYQSATKMWFEGAKIEESIVSGPTPAGSGYSPTLDDRVMEVRQFVMGRKTLGQIAGEFGLFGYEKDHPDAPESENAIRAMRGSIKVEPTKDKLFITLSFSNEDPIIARDVTSRLSDLFIEETLKDRERGVEAAEDFLGLELKHAKAELEIKEKIISEFKQQHLGEL
;
A
#
# COMPACT_ATOMS: atom_id res chain seq x y z
N VAL A 1 -28.29 -35.78 13.83
CA VAL A 1 -27.54 -34.88 14.76
C VAL A 1 -26.87 -33.73 14.02
N CYS A 2 -27.14 -33.49 12.73
CA CYS A 2 -26.55 -32.43 11.94
C CYS A 2 -27.32 -31.10 11.90
N ALA A 3 -28.41 -30.93 12.66
CA ALA A 3 -29.30 -29.78 12.56
C ALA A 3 -28.95 -28.60 13.48
N LEU A 4 -27.85 -28.65 14.23
CA LEU A 4 -27.46 -27.64 15.23
C LEU A 4 -26.17 -26.87 14.88
N MET A 5 -25.64 -27.02 13.67
CA MET A 5 -24.50 -26.22 13.27
C MET A 5 -24.99 -24.84 12.79
N PRO A 6 -24.44 -23.71 13.33
CA PRO A 6 -24.76 -22.41 12.82
C PRO A 6 -24.36 -22.31 11.34
N LYS A 7 -25.22 -21.72 10.53
CA LYS A 7 -24.90 -21.47 9.11
C LYS A 7 -23.88 -20.36 9.04
N ILE A 8 -22.74 -20.64 8.43
CA ILE A 8 -21.68 -19.65 8.19
C ILE A 8 -21.70 -19.29 6.70
N TYR A 9 -21.81 -18.02 6.41
CA TYR A 9 -21.76 -17.47 5.06
C TYR A 9 -20.39 -16.85 4.83
N GLN A 10 -19.85 -17.03 3.63
CA GLN A 10 -18.57 -16.44 3.23
C GLN A 10 -18.79 -15.55 2.02
N SER A 11 -18.33 -14.31 2.15
CA SER A 11 -18.20 -13.38 1.01
C SER A 11 -16.74 -13.30 0.59
N ALA A 12 -16.50 -13.16 -0.71
CA ALA A 12 -15.13 -13.06 -1.23
C ALA A 12 -15.07 -12.02 -2.36
N THR A 13 -14.02 -11.23 -2.37
CA THR A 13 -13.67 -10.34 -3.46
C THR A 13 -12.33 -10.72 -4.06
N LYS A 14 -12.17 -10.48 -5.36
CA LYS A 14 -10.91 -10.69 -6.07
C LYS A 14 -10.31 -9.34 -6.44
N MET A 15 -9.07 -9.15 -6.09
CA MET A 15 -8.31 -7.94 -6.40
C MET A 15 -7.23 -8.27 -7.41
N TRP A 16 -7.14 -7.45 -8.45
CA TRP A 16 -6.07 -7.51 -9.43
C TRP A 16 -5.11 -6.34 -9.20
N PHE A 17 -3.83 -6.64 -9.21
CA PHE A 17 -2.79 -5.63 -9.08
C PHE A 17 -2.09 -5.48 -10.41
N GLU A 18 -2.28 -4.36 -11.05
CA GLU A 18 -1.42 -3.96 -12.15
C GLU A 18 -0.06 -3.60 -11.54
N GLY A 19 0.95 -4.42 -11.84
CA GLY A 19 2.32 -4.07 -11.50
C GLY A 19 2.62 -2.72 -12.11
N ALA A 20 2.96 -1.71 -11.31
CA ALA A 20 3.43 -0.45 -11.81
C ALA A 20 4.65 -0.75 -12.69
N LYS A 21 4.47 -0.83 -14.00
CA LYS A 21 5.54 -0.63 -14.98
C LYS A 21 5.91 0.85 -14.92
N ILE A 22 6.64 1.22 -13.90
CA ILE A 22 7.52 2.38 -14.01
C ILE A 22 8.56 1.90 -14.98
N GLU A 23 8.53 2.39 -16.21
CA GLU A 23 9.61 2.16 -17.15
C GLU A 23 10.87 2.66 -16.45
N GLU A 24 11.75 1.73 -16.14
CA GLU A 24 13.02 1.90 -15.43
C GLU A 24 13.94 2.93 -16.12
N SER A 25 13.55 3.43 -17.30
CA SER A 25 14.30 4.39 -18.11
C SER A 25 14.20 5.85 -17.62
N ILE A 26 13.24 6.20 -16.76
CA ILE A 26 13.03 7.59 -16.34
C ILE A 26 13.72 7.90 -15.01
N VAL A 27 14.05 6.91 -14.20
CA VAL A 27 14.71 7.07 -12.89
C VAL A 27 16.15 6.56 -12.89
N SER A 28 16.75 6.37 -14.05
CA SER A 28 18.18 6.01 -14.17
C SER A 28 19.09 7.23 -13.95
N GLY A 29 19.00 7.86 -12.79
CA GLY A 29 20.17 8.44 -12.17
C GLY A 29 21.10 7.32 -11.69
N PRO A 30 22.39 7.58 -11.40
CA PRO A 30 23.35 6.56 -10.98
C PRO A 30 22.99 6.01 -9.60
N THR A 31 21.92 5.21 -9.52
CA THR A 31 21.68 4.32 -8.40
C THR A 31 22.61 3.14 -8.54
N PRO A 32 23.29 2.70 -7.46
CA PRO A 32 24.15 1.53 -7.52
C PRO A 32 23.33 0.36 -8.08
N ALA A 33 23.81 -0.17 -9.20
CA ALA A 33 23.22 -1.28 -9.92
C ALA A 33 22.83 -2.39 -8.96
N GLY A 34 21.55 -2.72 -8.88
CA GLY A 34 21.17 -3.96 -8.23
C GLY A 34 19.84 -4.09 -7.51
N SER A 35 18.89 -3.20 -7.62
CA SER A 35 17.58 -3.53 -7.07
C SER A 35 16.42 -3.14 -7.97
N GLY A 36 16.33 -3.78 -9.12
CA GLY A 36 15.08 -3.94 -9.84
C GLY A 36 14.13 -4.84 -9.02
N TYR A 37 13.77 -4.45 -7.80
CA TYR A 37 12.81 -5.19 -6.98
C TYR A 37 11.42 -4.97 -7.57
N SER A 38 11.01 -5.90 -8.41
CA SER A 38 9.61 -6.01 -8.83
C SER A 38 8.90 -6.86 -7.77
N PRO A 39 7.97 -6.30 -6.98
CA PRO A 39 7.30 -7.04 -5.93
C PRO A 39 6.60 -8.27 -6.53
N THR A 40 6.87 -9.42 -5.95
CA THR A 40 6.23 -10.68 -6.35
C THR A 40 4.77 -10.71 -5.90
N LEU A 41 3.99 -11.66 -6.42
CA LEU A 41 2.62 -11.84 -5.94
C LEU A 41 2.58 -12.17 -4.44
N ASP A 42 3.55 -12.94 -3.96
CA ASP A 42 3.63 -13.32 -2.54
C ASP A 42 3.89 -12.10 -1.66
N ASP A 43 4.72 -11.15 -2.11
CA ASP A 43 4.92 -9.86 -1.43
C ASP A 43 3.62 -9.05 -1.36
N ARG A 44 2.87 -9.02 -2.45
CA ARG A 44 1.57 -8.36 -2.50
C ARG A 44 0.52 -9.01 -1.59
N VAL A 45 0.49 -10.33 -1.55
CA VAL A 45 -0.37 -11.07 -0.60
C VAL A 45 -0.01 -10.72 0.84
N MET A 46 1.29 -10.60 1.13
CA MET A 46 1.76 -10.23 2.47
C MET A 46 1.37 -8.80 2.82
N GLU A 47 1.51 -7.86 1.88
CA GLU A 47 1.10 -6.46 2.03
C GLU A 47 -0.41 -6.35 2.34
N VAL A 48 -1.27 -6.97 1.51
CA VAL A 48 -2.72 -7.00 1.74
C VAL A 48 -3.04 -7.62 3.09
N ARG A 49 -2.42 -8.74 3.41
CA ARG A 49 -2.62 -9.43 4.69
C ARG A 49 -2.23 -8.55 5.87
N GLN A 50 -1.06 -7.90 5.81
CA GLN A 50 -0.59 -7.02 6.88
C GLN A 50 -1.53 -5.83 7.09
N PHE A 51 -2.00 -5.22 6.01
CA PHE A 51 -2.96 -4.12 6.09
C PHE A 51 -4.31 -4.57 6.67
N VAL A 52 -4.90 -5.63 6.09
CA VAL A 52 -6.23 -6.14 6.48
C VAL A 52 -6.24 -6.69 7.90
N MET A 53 -5.15 -7.37 8.33
CA MET A 53 -5.02 -7.91 9.70
C MET A 53 -4.55 -6.87 10.70
N GLY A 54 -4.29 -5.64 10.26
CA GLY A 54 -3.86 -4.54 11.11
C GLY A 54 -4.92 -4.19 12.17
N ARG A 55 -4.49 -3.93 13.42
CA ARG A 55 -5.37 -3.57 14.53
C ARG A 55 -6.26 -2.36 14.18
N LYS A 56 -5.69 -1.35 13.53
CA LYS A 56 -6.40 -0.13 13.14
C LYS A 56 -7.56 -0.44 12.18
N THR A 57 -7.28 -1.20 11.12
CA THR A 57 -8.27 -1.57 10.11
C THR A 57 -9.38 -2.44 10.71
N LEU A 58 -9.00 -3.44 11.49
CA LEU A 58 -9.96 -4.34 12.13
C LEU A 58 -10.81 -3.62 13.19
N GLY A 59 -10.20 -2.74 14.00
CA GLY A 59 -10.91 -1.94 14.98
C GLY A 59 -11.91 -0.96 14.34
N GLN A 60 -11.53 -0.35 13.21
CA GLN A 60 -12.43 0.53 12.46
C GLN A 60 -13.65 -0.25 11.95
N ILE A 61 -13.45 -1.40 11.34
CA ILE A 61 -14.54 -2.22 10.80
C ILE A 61 -15.38 -2.84 11.91
N ALA A 62 -14.74 -3.36 12.96
CA ALA A 62 -15.46 -3.91 14.11
C ALA A 62 -16.36 -2.85 14.77
N GLY A 63 -15.87 -1.61 14.88
CA GLY A 63 -16.63 -0.50 15.41
C GLY A 63 -17.72 0.03 14.46
N GLU A 64 -17.52 -0.07 13.14
CA GLU A 64 -18.49 0.36 12.13
C GLU A 64 -19.69 -0.60 12.07
N PHE A 65 -19.43 -1.91 12.15
CA PHE A 65 -20.45 -2.96 12.05
C PHE A 65 -20.88 -3.56 13.41
N GLY A 66 -20.30 -3.10 14.51
CA GLY A 66 -20.62 -3.61 15.86
C GLY A 66 -20.28 -5.10 16.04
N LEU A 67 -19.16 -5.56 15.46
CA LEU A 67 -18.84 -6.97 15.38
C LEU A 67 -18.18 -7.50 16.66
N PHE A 68 -18.54 -8.72 17.04
CA PHE A 68 -17.92 -9.48 18.13
C PHE A 68 -17.86 -8.76 19.48
N GLY A 69 -18.77 -7.78 19.73
CA GLY A 69 -18.77 -7.01 20.96
C GLY A 69 -17.63 -5.98 21.06
N TYR A 70 -17.12 -5.50 19.93
CA TYR A 70 -16.10 -4.46 19.90
C TYR A 70 -16.66 -3.14 20.45
N GLU A 71 -15.97 -2.58 21.45
CA GLU A 71 -16.33 -1.29 22.05
C GLU A 71 -15.46 -0.17 21.46
N LYS A 72 -16.10 0.71 20.70
CA LYS A 72 -15.42 1.82 20.01
C LYS A 72 -14.82 2.83 20.99
N ASP A 73 -15.48 3.05 22.12
CA ASP A 73 -15.04 3.99 23.15
C ASP A 73 -13.90 3.43 24.02
N HIS A 74 -13.75 2.11 24.04
CA HIS A 74 -12.70 1.40 24.79
C HIS A 74 -11.95 0.41 23.90
N PRO A 75 -11.16 0.91 22.93
CA PRO A 75 -10.48 0.04 21.95
C PRO A 75 -9.43 -0.88 22.57
N ASP A 76 -8.92 -0.54 23.74
CA ASP A 76 -7.91 -1.34 24.47
C ASP A 76 -8.52 -2.28 25.51
N ALA A 77 -9.85 -2.34 25.62
CA ALA A 77 -10.54 -3.28 26.49
C ALA A 77 -10.29 -4.73 26.07
N PRO A 78 -10.27 -5.69 27.00
CA PRO A 78 -10.11 -7.10 26.69
C PRO A 78 -11.15 -7.65 25.71
N GLU A 79 -12.37 -7.14 25.75
CA GLU A 79 -13.48 -7.46 24.85
C GLU A 79 -13.15 -7.04 23.42
N SER A 80 -12.62 -5.83 23.24
CA SER A 80 -12.18 -5.30 21.94
C SER A 80 -11.02 -6.08 21.37
N GLU A 81 -10.07 -6.54 22.19
CA GLU A 81 -8.99 -7.44 21.76
C GLU A 81 -9.51 -8.81 21.31
N ASN A 82 -10.47 -9.37 22.02
CA ASN A 82 -11.11 -10.62 21.64
C ASN A 82 -11.89 -10.48 20.33
N ALA A 83 -12.57 -9.36 20.12
CA ALA A 83 -13.26 -9.04 18.88
C ALA A 83 -12.29 -8.97 17.67
N ILE A 84 -11.16 -8.27 17.82
CA ILE A 84 -10.11 -8.19 16.79
C ILE A 84 -9.53 -9.59 16.49
N ARG A 85 -9.31 -10.41 17.51
CA ARG A 85 -8.84 -11.79 17.32
C ARG A 85 -9.85 -12.66 16.58
N ALA A 86 -11.14 -12.56 16.93
CA ALA A 86 -12.21 -13.25 16.24
C ALA A 86 -12.31 -12.83 14.77
N MET A 87 -12.23 -11.53 14.48
CA MET A 87 -12.20 -11.01 13.12
C MET A 87 -11.01 -11.58 12.31
N ARG A 88 -9.80 -11.61 12.88
CA ARG A 88 -8.63 -12.21 12.22
C ARG A 88 -8.87 -13.67 11.83
N GLY A 89 -9.56 -14.43 12.68
CA GLY A 89 -9.92 -15.82 12.40
C GLY A 89 -10.94 -15.98 11.26
N SER A 90 -11.79 -14.96 11.06
CA SER A 90 -12.87 -14.97 10.06
C SER A 90 -12.42 -14.42 8.69
N ILE A 91 -11.26 -13.78 8.61
CA ILE A 91 -10.70 -13.21 7.37
C ILE A 91 -9.65 -14.14 6.77
N LYS A 92 -9.70 -14.32 5.45
CA LYS A 92 -8.67 -15.05 4.70
C LYS A 92 -8.20 -14.21 3.53
N VAL A 93 -6.88 -14.19 3.32
CA VAL A 93 -6.23 -13.55 2.18
C VAL A 93 -5.36 -14.60 1.51
N GLU A 94 -5.71 -14.98 0.29
CA GLU A 94 -5.06 -16.07 -0.43
C GLU A 94 -4.83 -15.67 -1.90
N PRO A 95 -3.70 -16.06 -2.52
CA PRO A 95 -3.54 -15.93 -3.95
C PRO A 95 -4.48 -16.89 -4.68
N THR A 96 -4.97 -16.49 -5.86
CA THR A 96 -5.70 -17.41 -6.73
C THR A 96 -4.76 -18.47 -7.31
N LYS A 97 -5.33 -19.61 -7.75
CA LYS A 97 -4.55 -20.70 -8.37
C LYS A 97 -3.74 -20.24 -9.58
N ASP A 98 -4.26 -19.28 -10.32
CA ASP A 98 -3.63 -18.71 -11.52
C ASP A 98 -2.54 -17.68 -11.16
N LYS A 99 -2.34 -17.37 -9.88
CA LYS A 99 -1.40 -16.35 -9.39
C LYS A 99 -1.56 -14.97 -10.04
N LEU A 100 -2.77 -14.65 -10.51
CA LEU A 100 -3.08 -13.35 -11.15
C LEU A 100 -3.84 -12.41 -10.22
N PHE A 101 -4.55 -12.98 -9.23
CA PHE A 101 -5.42 -12.24 -8.33
C PHE A 101 -5.16 -12.63 -6.88
N ILE A 102 -5.53 -11.74 -5.99
CA ILE A 102 -5.61 -12.01 -4.55
C ILE A 102 -7.08 -12.07 -4.18
N THR A 103 -7.45 -13.13 -3.48
CA THR A 103 -8.80 -13.29 -2.95
C THR A 103 -8.82 -12.91 -1.49
N LEU A 104 -9.63 -11.92 -1.15
CA LEU A 104 -9.96 -11.52 0.22
C LEU A 104 -11.34 -12.08 0.54
N SER A 105 -11.48 -12.81 1.63
CA SER A 105 -12.77 -13.36 2.06
C SER A 105 -12.99 -13.14 3.55
N PHE A 106 -14.26 -12.97 3.91
CA PHE A 106 -14.73 -12.84 5.28
C PHE A 106 -15.91 -13.76 5.52
N SER A 107 -15.93 -14.43 6.66
CA SER A 107 -16.97 -15.38 7.06
C SER A 107 -17.75 -14.87 8.27
N ASN A 108 -19.09 -14.90 8.20
CA ASN A 108 -19.99 -14.50 9.29
C ASN A 108 -21.28 -15.31 9.25
N GLU A 109 -22.01 -15.33 10.35
CA GLU A 109 -23.34 -15.96 10.43
C GLU A 109 -24.40 -15.18 9.64
N ASP A 110 -24.24 -13.88 9.50
CA ASP A 110 -25.08 -12.98 8.70
C ASP A 110 -24.47 -12.77 7.30
N PRO A 111 -25.17 -13.14 6.22
CA PRO A 111 -24.68 -12.99 4.84
C PRO A 111 -24.54 -11.51 4.44
N ILE A 112 -25.35 -10.60 5.01
CA ILE A 112 -25.29 -9.16 4.72
C ILE A 112 -24.01 -8.60 5.32
N ILE A 113 -23.74 -8.90 6.59
CA ILE A 113 -22.50 -8.51 7.27
C ILE A 113 -21.29 -9.09 6.56
N ALA A 114 -21.33 -10.37 6.15
CA ALA A 114 -20.23 -10.98 5.43
C ALA A 114 -19.89 -10.23 4.15
N ARG A 115 -20.90 -9.82 3.38
CA ARG A 115 -20.74 -9.02 2.14
C ARG A 115 -20.19 -7.64 2.43
N ASP A 116 -20.82 -6.92 3.37
CA ASP A 116 -20.52 -5.52 3.60
C ASP A 116 -19.14 -5.32 4.23
N VAL A 117 -18.74 -6.21 5.14
CA VAL A 117 -17.37 -6.23 5.70
C VAL A 117 -16.33 -6.52 4.62
N THR A 118 -16.60 -7.51 3.72
CA THR A 118 -15.67 -7.81 2.63
C THR A 118 -15.51 -6.63 1.68
N SER A 119 -16.60 -5.96 1.32
CA SER A 119 -16.56 -4.75 0.48
C SER A 119 -15.76 -3.65 1.18
N ARG A 120 -16.07 -3.37 2.44
CA ARG A 120 -15.41 -2.30 3.20
C ARG A 120 -13.91 -2.53 3.38
N LEU A 121 -13.49 -3.79 3.62
CA LEU A 121 -12.07 -4.15 3.68
C LEU A 121 -11.35 -3.87 2.36
N SER A 122 -12.00 -4.18 1.24
CA SER A 122 -11.45 -3.93 -0.09
C SER A 122 -11.33 -2.43 -0.38
N ASP A 123 -12.38 -1.66 -0.03
CA ASP A 123 -12.41 -0.21 -0.25
C ASP A 123 -11.32 0.49 0.57
N LEU A 124 -11.14 0.11 1.83
CA LEU A 124 -10.08 0.64 2.69
C LEU A 124 -8.69 0.32 2.17
N PHE A 125 -8.50 -0.89 1.63
CA PHE A 125 -7.21 -1.26 1.04
C PHE A 125 -6.92 -0.45 -0.23
N ILE A 126 -7.91 -0.27 -1.10
CA ILE A 126 -7.76 0.56 -2.31
C ILE A 126 -7.45 2.01 -1.93
N GLU A 127 -8.19 2.56 -0.96
CA GLU A 127 -7.98 3.92 -0.47
C GLU A 127 -6.56 4.13 0.07
N GLU A 128 -6.03 3.19 0.88
CA GLU A 128 -4.66 3.28 1.39
C GLU A 128 -3.62 3.15 0.28
N THR A 129 -3.83 2.23 -0.66
CA THR A 129 -2.93 2.07 -1.82
C THR A 129 -2.86 3.34 -2.67
N LEU A 130 -3.98 4.04 -2.85
CA LEU A 130 -4.01 5.32 -3.57
C LEU A 130 -3.24 6.40 -2.81
N LYS A 131 -3.45 6.51 -1.50
CA LYS A 131 -2.69 7.46 -0.65
C LYS A 131 -1.19 7.21 -0.68
N ASP A 132 -0.77 5.96 -0.65
CA ASP A 132 0.64 5.61 -0.71
C ASP A 132 1.26 5.97 -2.07
N ARG A 133 0.51 5.79 -3.16
CA ARG A 133 0.93 6.26 -4.49
C ARG A 133 1.05 7.78 -4.56
N GLU A 134 0.08 8.51 -4.03
CA GLU A 134 0.12 9.98 -3.97
C GLU A 134 1.36 10.47 -3.21
N ARG A 135 1.63 9.91 -2.03
CA ARG A 135 2.84 10.22 -1.25
C ARG A 135 4.12 9.90 -2.00
N GLY A 136 4.14 8.79 -2.75
CA GLY A 136 5.27 8.41 -3.58
C GLY A 136 5.54 9.41 -4.71
N VAL A 137 4.50 9.93 -5.36
CA VAL A 137 4.62 10.96 -6.40
C VAL A 137 5.12 12.28 -5.80
N GLU A 138 4.56 12.71 -4.67
CA GLU A 138 4.96 13.93 -3.98
C GLU A 138 6.43 13.89 -3.56
N ALA A 139 6.88 12.76 -2.99
CA ALA A 139 8.29 12.57 -2.65
C ALA A 139 9.22 12.57 -3.87
N ALA A 140 8.77 12.02 -5.00
CA ALA A 140 9.53 12.05 -6.25
C ALA A 140 9.61 13.46 -6.85
N GLU A 141 8.53 14.25 -6.79
CA GLU A 141 8.53 15.67 -7.22
C GLU A 141 9.51 16.50 -6.38
N ASP A 142 9.50 16.34 -5.07
CA ASP A 142 10.41 17.04 -4.15
C ASP A 142 11.86 16.67 -4.46
N PHE A 143 12.17 15.40 -4.63
CA PHE A 143 13.50 14.91 -4.99
C PHE A 143 13.98 15.51 -6.32
N LEU A 144 13.17 15.43 -7.37
CA LEU A 144 13.50 15.97 -8.68
C LEU A 144 13.66 17.51 -8.63
N GLY A 145 12.87 18.19 -7.81
CA GLY A 145 13.00 19.62 -7.58
C GLY A 145 14.33 20.02 -6.94
N LEU A 146 14.82 19.22 -5.99
CA LEU A 146 16.13 19.39 -5.36
C LEU A 146 17.28 19.12 -6.35
N GLU A 147 17.21 18.02 -7.09
CA GLU A 147 18.20 17.66 -8.11
C GLU A 147 18.30 18.74 -9.20
N LEU A 148 17.18 19.27 -9.65
CA LEU A 148 17.14 20.35 -10.63
C LEU A 148 17.82 21.64 -10.10
N LYS A 149 17.60 21.98 -8.81
CA LYS A 149 18.29 23.12 -8.18
C LYS A 149 19.81 22.88 -8.10
N HIS A 150 20.22 21.67 -7.73
CA HIS A 150 21.62 21.27 -7.68
C HIS A 150 22.29 21.38 -9.05
N ALA A 151 21.67 20.80 -10.07
CA ALA A 151 22.19 20.84 -11.44
C ALA A 151 22.30 22.26 -11.98
N LYS A 152 21.30 23.14 -11.70
CA LYS A 152 21.37 24.56 -12.08
C LYS A 152 22.51 25.29 -11.38
N ALA A 153 22.71 25.08 -10.09
CA ALA A 153 23.79 25.71 -9.33
C ALA A 153 25.16 25.23 -9.85
N GLU A 154 25.31 23.95 -10.16
CA GLU A 154 26.55 23.42 -10.73
C GLU A 154 26.83 23.99 -12.14
N LEU A 155 25.79 24.15 -12.95
CA LEU A 155 25.92 24.77 -14.27
C LEU A 155 26.38 26.24 -14.15
N GLU A 156 25.77 27.03 -13.27
CA GLU A 156 26.12 28.41 -13.03
C GLU A 156 27.59 28.57 -12.60
N ILE A 157 28.06 27.68 -11.70
CA ILE A 157 29.47 27.66 -11.28
C ILE A 157 30.38 27.35 -12.47
N LYS A 158 30.05 26.36 -13.30
CA LYS A 158 30.85 26.02 -14.49
C LYS A 158 30.86 27.12 -15.52
N GLU A 159 29.74 27.77 -15.78
CA GLU A 159 29.63 28.93 -16.68
C GLU A 159 30.50 30.09 -16.20
N LYS A 160 30.49 30.35 -14.90
CA LYS A 160 31.34 31.40 -14.30
C LYS A 160 32.82 31.09 -14.48
N ILE A 161 33.24 29.85 -14.20
CA ILE A 161 34.63 29.41 -14.42
C ILE A 161 35.04 29.58 -15.90
N ILE A 162 34.20 29.19 -16.83
CA ILE A 162 34.43 29.31 -18.28
C ILE A 162 34.56 30.81 -18.66
N SER A 163 33.66 31.65 -18.10
CA SER A 163 33.71 33.08 -18.37
C SER A 163 35.00 33.75 -17.85
N GLU A 164 35.41 33.43 -16.63
CA GLU A 164 36.66 33.89 -16.03
C GLU A 164 37.88 33.43 -16.82
N PHE A 165 37.90 32.17 -17.23
CA PHE A 165 38.96 31.61 -18.08
C PHE A 165 39.05 32.33 -19.43
N LYS A 166 37.94 32.59 -20.10
CA LYS A 166 37.87 33.33 -21.36
C LYS A 166 38.37 34.77 -21.19
N GLN A 167 38.05 35.43 -20.08
CA GLN A 167 38.54 36.81 -19.80
C GLN A 167 40.03 36.85 -19.56
N GLN A 168 40.62 35.88 -18.89
CA GLN A 168 42.05 35.78 -18.61
C GLN A 168 42.87 35.49 -19.87
N HIS A 169 42.32 34.81 -20.87
CA HIS A 169 43.00 34.38 -22.10
C HIS A 169 42.48 35.10 -23.34
N LEU A 170 41.84 36.29 -23.15
CA LEU A 170 41.44 37.19 -24.24
C LEU A 170 42.70 37.78 -24.92
N GLY A 171 43.24 37.10 -25.90
CA GLY A 171 44.41 37.46 -26.66
C GLY A 171 45.32 36.31 -27.08
N GLU A 172 45.07 35.11 -26.60
CA GLU A 172 45.83 33.92 -26.93
C GLU A 172 45.05 32.89 -27.77
N LEU A 173 43.82 33.21 -28.20
CA LEU A 173 42.96 32.38 -29.06
C LEU A 173 42.80 32.96 -30.43
#